data_4e5d1245ba65a79b2e28e135fbe09521
#
_entry.id   4e5d1245ba65a79b2e28e135fbe09521
#
_cell.length_a   1.000
_cell.length_b   1.000
_cell.length_c   1.000
_cell.angle_alpha   90.00
_cell.angle_beta   90.00
_cell.angle_gamma   90.00
#
_symmetry.space_group_name_H-M   'P 1'
#
loop_
_entity.id
_entity.type
_entity.pdbx_description
1 polymer ?
#
loop_
_entity_poly.entity_id
_entity_poly.type
_entity_poly.pdbx_seq_one_letter_code
_entity_poly.pdbx_strand_id
1 'polypeptide(L)'
;MYLYPNLNTFEIFPWRPQQGKVARLLCDIYCPDGTPHERSPRYILKKTAREAKKEGYTCLVDPECEFFLFHTDDNGVPTTVTHEKAGYLDVSPVDLGENAR
;
A
#
# COMPACT_ATOMS: atom_id res chain seq x y z
N MET A 1 14.46 -9.65 -16.54
CA MET A 1 13.39 -9.87 -15.54
C MET A 1 12.06 -9.57 -16.20
N TYR A 2 11.04 -10.34 -15.87
CA TYR A 2 9.68 -10.15 -16.33
C TYR A 2 8.76 -9.85 -15.16
N LEU A 3 7.78 -8.96 -15.36
CA LEU A 3 6.71 -8.71 -14.41
C LEU A 3 5.50 -9.56 -14.82
N TYR A 4 5.04 -10.38 -13.90
CA TYR A 4 3.86 -11.22 -14.10
C TYR A 4 2.72 -10.68 -13.25
N PRO A 5 1.69 -10.05 -13.86
CA PRO A 5 0.63 -9.40 -13.12
C PRO A 5 -0.29 -10.41 -12.41
N ASN A 6 -0.61 -10.12 -11.16
CA ASN A 6 -1.66 -10.82 -10.44
C ASN A 6 -2.99 -10.11 -10.70
N LEU A 7 -3.83 -10.68 -11.55
CA LEU A 7 -5.10 -10.09 -11.97
C LEU A 7 -6.08 -9.89 -10.80
N ASN A 8 -5.97 -10.68 -9.74
CA ASN A 8 -6.80 -10.52 -8.54
C ASN A 8 -6.49 -9.23 -7.76
N THR A 9 -5.43 -8.52 -8.13
CA THR A 9 -5.03 -7.25 -7.50
C THR A 9 -5.33 -6.05 -8.39
N PHE A 10 -6.16 -6.24 -9.43
CA PHE A 10 -6.58 -5.14 -10.29
C PHE A 10 -7.42 -4.15 -9.50
N GLU A 11 -7.00 -2.89 -9.51
CA GLU A 11 -7.64 -1.81 -8.77
C GLU A 11 -7.57 -0.50 -9.56
N ILE A 12 -8.69 0.19 -9.71
CA ILE A 12 -8.75 1.51 -10.35
C ILE A 12 -8.58 2.57 -9.29
N PHE A 13 -7.66 3.52 -9.51
CA PHE A 13 -7.45 4.62 -8.58
C PHE A 13 -8.64 5.60 -8.60
N PRO A 14 -9.34 5.79 -7.46
CA PRO A 14 -10.50 6.68 -7.41
C PRO A 14 -10.13 8.17 -7.49
N TRP A 15 -8.88 8.53 -7.19
CA TRP A 15 -8.43 9.91 -7.11
C TRP A 15 -7.83 10.48 -8.42
N ARG A 16 -7.90 9.73 -9.53
CA ARG A 16 -7.40 10.18 -10.85
C ARG A 16 -8.44 10.20 -11.96
N PRO A 17 -9.69 10.66 -11.72
CA PRO A 17 -10.72 10.61 -12.75
C PRO A 17 -10.52 11.65 -13.89
N GLN A 18 -9.80 12.76 -13.62
CA GLN A 18 -9.66 13.88 -14.56
C GLN A 18 -8.64 13.62 -15.68
N GLN A 19 -7.74 12.66 -15.51
CA GLN A 19 -6.69 12.31 -16.47
C GLN A 19 -6.94 10.96 -17.17
N GLY A 20 -8.18 10.48 -17.10
CA GLY A 20 -8.54 9.13 -17.51
C GLY A 20 -8.34 8.13 -16.36
N LYS A 21 -8.90 6.94 -16.54
CA LYS A 21 -8.81 5.87 -15.53
C LYS A 21 -7.40 5.32 -15.48
N VAL A 22 -6.82 5.27 -14.29
CA VAL A 22 -5.52 4.63 -14.00
C VAL A 22 -5.78 3.43 -13.11
N ALA A 23 -5.20 2.30 -13.48
CA ALA A 23 -5.30 1.07 -12.71
C ALA A 23 -3.93 0.61 -12.22
N ARG A 24 -3.95 -0.11 -11.10
CA ARG A 24 -2.79 -0.76 -10.50
C ARG A 24 -2.94 -2.27 -10.55
N LEU A 25 -1.84 -2.95 -10.77
CA LEU A 25 -1.69 -4.39 -10.60
C LEU A 25 -0.42 -4.70 -9.81
N LEU A 26 -0.50 -5.57 -8.84
CA LEU A 26 0.69 -6.12 -8.19
C LEU A 26 1.25 -7.25 -9.05
N CYS A 27 2.57 -7.24 -9.24
CA CYS A 27 3.25 -8.22 -10.09
C CYS A 27 4.20 -9.09 -9.29
N ASP A 28 4.31 -10.35 -9.69
CA ASP A 28 5.42 -11.21 -9.32
C ASP A 28 6.58 -11.01 -10.29
N ILE A 29 7.81 -11.17 -9.82
CA ILE A 29 9.03 -10.98 -10.63
C ILE A 29 9.60 -12.34 -10.98
N TYR A 30 9.90 -12.53 -12.27
CA TYR A 30 10.52 -13.76 -12.80
C TYR A 30 11.82 -13.47 -13.53
N CYS A 31 12.72 -14.43 -13.50
CA CYS A 31 13.92 -14.45 -14.33
C CYS A 31 13.59 -14.80 -15.80
N PRO A 32 14.51 -14.54 -16.75
CA PRO A 32 14.30 -14.88 -18.16
C PRO A 32 14.07 -16.36 -18.44
N ASP A 33 14.54 -17.23 -17.57
CA ASP A 33 14.37 -18.69 -17.64
C ASP A 33 13.01 -19.17 -17.09
N GLY A 34 12.15 -18.24 -16.64
CA GLY A 34 10.83 -18.55 -16.10
C GLY A 34 10.84 -18.94 -14.62
N THR A 35 11.98 -18.90 -13.94
CA THR A 35 12.03 -19.14 -12.49
C THR A 35 11.66 -17.87 -11.72
N PRO A 36 11.04 -17.99 -10.52
CA PRO A 36 10.79 -16.84 -9.67
C PRO A 36 12.09 -16.14 -9.28
N HIS A 37 12.07 -14.81 -9.25
CA HIS A 37 13.23 -14.04 -8.79
C HIS A 37 13.37 -14.14 -7.27
N GLU A 38 14.38 -14.84 -6.79
CA GLU A 38 14.55 -15.21 -5.37
C GLU A 38 14.69 -14.01 -4.42
N ARG A 39 15.16 -12.87 -4.91
CA ARG A 39 15.30 -11.63 -4.13
C ARG A 39 14.05 -10.74 -4.15
N SER A 40 12.97 -11.19 -4.77
CA SER A 40 11.69 -10.47 -4.73
C SER A 40 11.08 -10.57 -3.34
N PRO A 41 10.78 -9.45 -2.63
CA PRO A 41 10.16 -9.49 -1.30
C PRO A 41 8.84 -10.26 -1.30
N ARG A 42 8.03 -10.09 -2.35
CA ARG A 42 6.77 -10.81 -2.53
C ARG A 42 6.97 -12.33 -2.68
N TYR A 43 8.02 -12.75 -3.41
CA TYR A 43 8.35 -14.18 -3.52
C TYR A 43 8.82 -14.76 -2.18
N ILE A 44 9.69 -14.03 -1.47
CA ILE A 44 10.19 -14.43 -0.15
C ILE A 44 9.02 -14.63 0.81
N LEU A 45 8.11 -13.66 0.90
CA LEU A 45 6.91 -13.76 1.75
C LEU A 45 6.06 -14.98 1.37
N LYS A 46 5.77 -15.18 0.08
CA LYS A 46 4.98 -16.33 -0.39
C LYS A 46 5.67 -17.67 -0.07
N LYS A 47 6.99 -17.74 -0.19
CA LYS A 47 7.78 -18.93 0.17
C LYS A 47 7.68 -19.22 1.66
N THR A 48 7.96 -18.23 2.50
CA THR A 48 7.90 -18.35 3.97
C THR A 48 6.50 -18.75 4.45
N ALA A 49 5.45 -18.12 3.91
CA ALA A 49 4.08 -18.46 4.27
C ALA A 49 3.71 -19.91 3.88
N ARG A 50 4.22 -20.41 2.75
CA ARG A 50 4.02 -21.82 2.36
C ARG A 50 4.73 -22.78 3.28
N GLU A 51 5.96 -22.48 3.70
CA GLU A 51 6.71 -23.32 4.66
C GLU A 51 6.01 -23.33 6.02
N ALA A 52 5.61 -22.17 6.54
CA ALA A 52 4.85 -22.07 7.79
C ALA A 52 3.55 -22.90 7.72
N LYS A 53 2.86 -22.88 6.59
CA LYS A 53 1.63 -23.67 6.40
C LYS A 53 1.88 -25.17 6.45
N LYS A 54 3.03 -25.66 5.96
CA LYS A 54 3.40 -27.09 6.08
C LYS A 54 3.59 -27.52 7.53
N GLU A 55 4.08 -26.60 8.36
CA GLU A 55 4.25 -26.80 9.80
C GLU A 55 2.95 -26.55 10.61
N GLY A 56 1.83 -26.30 9.93
CA GLY A 56 0.52 -26.10 10.57
C GLY A 56 0.24 -24.66 11.01
N TYR A 57 1.09 -23.69 10.67
CA TYR A 57 0.91 -22.29 11.06
C TYR A 57 0.20 -21.47 9.99
N THR A 58 -0.65 -20.55 10.44
CA THR A 58 -1.23 -19.49 9.61
C THR A 58 -0.87 -18.14 10.22
N CYS A 59 -0.32 -17.25 9.40
CA CYS A 59 0.04 -15.89 9.81
C CYS A 59 -1.08 -14.94 9.38
N LEU A 60 -1.61 -14.18 10.34
CA LEU A 60 -2.52 -13.05 10.11
C LEU A 60 -1.73 -11.78 10.35
N VAL A 61 -1.86 -10.82 9.43
CA VAL A 61 -1.17 -9.53 9.49
C VAL A 61 -2.21 -8.44 9.32
N ASP A 62 -2.15 -7.46 10.21
CA ASP A 62 -2.96 -6.24 10.15
C ASP A 62 -2.01 -5.05 9.97
N PRO A 63 -1.77 -4.59 8.73
CA PRO A 63 -0.87 -3.48 8.47
C PRO A 63 -1.54 -2.14 8.78
N GLU A 64 -0.84 -1.27 9.49
CA GLU A 64 -1.26 0.10 9.74
C GLU A 64 -0.43 1.06 8.88
N CYS A 65 -1.09 2.09 8.35
CA CYS A 65 -0.44 3.15 7.59
C CYS A 65 -0.47 4.43 8.43
N GLU A 66 0.66 4.80 9.01
CA GLU A 66 0.82 6.03 9.77
C GLU A 66 1.35 7.16 8.87
N PHE A 67 0.69 8.31 8.91
CA PHE A 67 1.09 9.45 8.09
C PHE A 67 0.63 10.78 8.71
N PHE A 68 1.25 11.88 8.27
CA PHE A 68 0.85 13.23 8.63
C PHE A 68 0.23 13.94 7.43
N LEU A 69 -0.85 14.68 7.67
CA LEU A 69 -1.47 15.56 6.69
C LEU A 69 -1.00 17.00 6.93
N PHE A 70 -0.43 17.60 5.90
CA PHE A 70 -0.01 19.00 5.91
C PHE A 70 -0.81 19.81 4.90
N HIS A 71 -1.08 21.05 5.23
CA HIS A 71 -1.64 22.00 4.28
C HIS A 71 -0.61 22.34 3.20
N THR A 72 -1.08 22.63 2.02
CA THR A 72 -0.27 23.22 0.95
C THR A 72 -0.42 24.73 0.94
N ASP A 73 0.58 25.44 0.43
CA ASP A 73 0.49 26.86 0.10
C ASP A 73 -0.34 27.11 -1.18
N ASP A 74 -0.50 28.37 -1.56
CA ASP A 74 -1.25 28.77 -2.77
C ASP A 74 -0.64 28.24 -4.08
N ASN A 75 0.60 27.80 -4.07
CA ASN A 75 1.28 27.18 -5.20
C ASN A 75 1.23 25.64 -5.19
N GLY A 76 0.54 25.06 -4.18
CA GLY A 76 0.45 23.61 -4.00
C GLY A 76 1.68 22.97 -3.37
N VAL A 77 2.60 23.77 -2.79
CA VAL A 77 3.79 23.26 -2.11
C VAL A 77 3.42 22.87 -0.67
N PRO A 78 3.81 21.67 -0.19
CA PRO A 78 3.55 21.25 1.19
C PRO A 78 4.20 22.21 2.20
N THR A 79 3.44 22.58 3.23
CA THR A 79 3.92 23.39 4.36
C THR A 79 4.22 22.50 5.58
N THR A 80 4.64 23.11 6.69
CA THR A 80 4.75 22.44 7.99
C THR A 80 3.49 22.61 8.86
N VAL A 81 2.44 23.20 8.31
CA VAL A 81 1.17 23.37 9.01
C VAL A 81 0.38 22.07 8.91
N THR A 82 0.15 21.42 10.04
CA THR A 82 -0.62 20.18 10.11
C THR A 82 -2.11 20.43 9.86
N HIS A 83 -2.80 19.48 9.28
CA HIS A 83 -4.24 19.53 9.06
C HIS A 83 -5.01 19.52 10.39
N GLU A 84 -4.50 18.81 11.37
CA GLU A 84 -5.09 18.64 12.68
C GLU A 84 -4.05 18.73 13.80
N LYS A 85 -4.50 18.87 15.03
CA LYS A 85 -3.67 18.86 16.25
C LYS A 85 -4.04 17.69 17.18
N ALA A 86 -4.76 16.71 16.67
CA ALA A 86 -5.19 15.55 17.42
C ALA A 86 -4.01 14.66 17.79
N GLY A 87 -4.05 14.05 18.97
CA GLY A 87 -3.13 13.02 19.41
C GLY A 87 -3.60 11.62 19.02
N TYR A 88 -2.82 10.61 19.42
CA TYR A 88 -2.97 9.21 18.97
C TYR A 88 -4.37 8.59 19.24
N LEU A 89 -4.98 8.89 20.37
CA LEU A 89 -6.30 8.34 20.74
C LEU A 89 -7.43 9.36 20.65
N ASP A 90 -7.17 10.55 20.10
CA ASP A 90 -8.20 11.57 19.94
C ASP A 90 -9.19 11.17 18.85
N VAL A 91 -10.46 11.51 19.07
CA VAL A 91 -11.57 11.25 18.17
C VAL A 91 -12.30 12.54 17.84
N SER A 92 -13.21 12.49 16.88
CA SER A 92 -14.08 13.63 16.55
C SER A 92 -14.65 14.29 17.83
N PRO A 93 -14.69 15.65 17.91
CA PRO A 93 -14.45 16.64 16.84
C PRO A 93 -13.00 17.08 16.64
N VAL A 94 -12.04 16.53 17.35
CA VAL A 94 -10.62 16.93 17.29
C VAL A 94 -9.92 16.29 16.09
N ASP A 95 -10.30 15.06 15.73
CA ASP A 95 -9.77 14.33 14.57
C ASP A 95 -10.46 14.81 13.28
N LEU A 96 -9.75 15.60 12.49
CA LEU A 96 -10.19 16.11 11.20
C LEU A 96 -9.78 15.22 10.03
N GLY A 97 -9.07 14.12 10.30
CA GLY A 97 -8.52 13.21 9.30
C GLY A 97 -9.47 12.11 8.84
N GLU A 98 -10.70 12.03 9.33
CA GLU A 98 -11.67 10.97 9.04
C GLU A 98 -11.86 10.73 7.52
N ASN A 99 -11.93 11.82 6.74
CA ASN A 99 -12.11 11.74 5.30
C ASN A 99 -10.88 11.24 4.53
N ALA A 100 -9.72 11.14 5.18
CA ALA A 100 -8.46 10.70 4.57
C ALA A 100 -8.15 9.22 4.87
N ARG A 101 -8.92 8.60 5.75
CA ARG A 101 -8.81 7.17 6.15
C ARG A 101 -9.75 6.22 5.41
#